data_89c93db0be5948695bf2a16bf96e8849
#
_entry.id   89c93db0be5948695bf2a16bf96e8849
#
_cell.length_a   1.000
_cell.length_b   1.000
_cell.length_c   1.000
_cell.angle_alpha   90.00
_cell.angle_beta   90.00
_cell.angle_gamma   90.00
#
_symmetry.space_group_name_H-M   'P 1'
#
loop_
_entity.id
_entity.type
_entity.pdbx_description
1 polymer ?
#
loop_
_entity_poly.entity_id
_entity_poly.type
_entity_poly.pdbx_seq_one_letter_code
_entity_poly.pdbx_strand_id
1 'polypeptide(L)'
;IEALGMVLIAGLAYAMSQQAESLVTIPLLGVLAMGAQRLLPLLQVVYRSIGSMRGSYSSFQDIVELLDQPLPDHVHKFPVIPITFNKQISINNLSFRYSVDSPWILENVNLNIAKGKCIGFVGETGSGKSTLLDIIMGLLTPSKGTLMIDEQVVTVENCRNWQSHVAHVPQNIYLSDTTIAENIAFGQSTDQIDHDRVRWASRQARISDLIESWPEQYQTFVGERGIRLSGGQRQRIGIARALYKQASILIFDEAR
;
A
#
# COMPACT_ATOMS: atom_id res chain seq x y z
N ILE A 1 -24.84 29.86 -23.06
CA ILE A 1 -25.05 29.38 -24.45
C ILE A 1 -26.50 29.62 -24.86
N GLU A 2 -27.51 29.26 -24.04
CA GLU A 2 -28.93 29.47 -24.34
C GLU A 2 -29.25 30.93 -24.56
N ALA A 3 -28.82 31.82 -23.65
CA ALA A 3 -29.05 33.26 -23.77
C ALA A 3 -28.43 33.85 -25.06
N LEU A 4 -27.24 33.36 -25.45
CA LEU A 4 -26.56 33.81 -26.66
C LEU A 4 -27.30 33.33 -27.93
N GLY A 5 -27.82 32.09 -27.91
CA GLY A 5 -28.67 31.55 -28.96
C GLY A 5 -29.98 32.33 -29.12
N MET A 6 -30.66 32.67 -28.01
CA MET A 6 -31.90 33.50 -28.04
C MET A 6 -31.64 34.91 -28.58
N VAL A 7 -30.54 35.56 -28.14
CA VAL A 7 -30.17 36.89 -28.63
C VAL A 7 -29.86 36.86 -30.15
N LEU A 8 -29.20 35.81 -30.63
CA LEU A 8 -28.87 35.63 -32.05
C LEU A 8 -30.12 35.41 -32.91
N ILE A 9 -31.07 34.58 -32.43
CA ILE A 9 -32.36 34.34 -33.08
C ILE A 9 -33.20 35.62 -33.08
N ALA A 10 -33.26 36.37 -31.96
CA ALA A 10 -33.97 37.63 -31.87
C ALA A 10 -33.36 38.70 -32.78
N GLY A 11 -32.05 38.80 -32.88
CA GLY A 11 -31.33 39.70 -33.78
C GLY A 11 -31.59 39.39 -35.27
N LEU A 12 -31.57 38.08 -35.64
CA LEU A 12 -31.90 37.61 -36.99
C LEU A 12 -33.38 37.92 -37.30
N ALA A 13 -34.30 37.67 -36.39
CA ALA A 13 -35.69 37.98 -36.54
C ALA A 13 -35.92 39.47 -36.78
N TYR A 14 -35.24 40.32 -36.01
CA TYR A 14 -35.31 41.78 -36.15
C TYR A 14 -34.75 42.26 -37.52
N ALA A 15 -33.61 41.75 -37.92
CA ALA A 15 -32.98 42.08 -39.21
C ALA A 15 -33.84 41.66 -40.43
N MET A 16 -34.48 40.49 -40.34
CA MET A 16 -35.35 39.98 -41.40
C MET A 16 -36.71 40.72 -41.42
N SER A 17 -37.21 41.19 -40.28
CA SER A 17 -38.42 41.97 -40.18
C SER A 17 -38.32 43.33 -40.89
N GLN A 18 -37.11 43.84 -41.08
CA GLN A 18 -36.90 45.12 -41.77
C GLN A 18 -36.81 45.00 -43.29
N GLN A 19 -36.63 43.79 -43.85
CA GLN A 19 -36.32 43.59 -45.27
C GLN A 19 -37.35 42.81 -46.08
N ALA A 20 -38.40 42.21 -45.52
CA ALA A 20 -39.27 41.30 -46.25
C ALA A 20 -40.77 41.50 -46.03
N GLU A 21 -41.57 41.18 -47.06
CA GLU A 21 -43.01 41.00 -46.95
C GLU A 21 -43.34 39.92 -45.91
N SER A 22 -44.20 40.21 -44.98
CA SER A 22 -44.47 39.47 -43.73
C SER A 22 -44.94 38.03 -43.89
N LEU A 23 -45.35 37.60 -45.07
CA LEU A 23 -45.92 36.25 -45.31
C LEU A 23 -44.92 35.10 -45.32
N VAL A 24 -43.61 35.33 -45.62
CA VAL A 24 -42.60 34.28 -45.69
C VAL A 24 -41.67 34.26 -44.46
N THR A 25 -41.58 35.38 -43.78
CA THR A 25 -40.65 35.58 -42.66
C THR A 25 -41.05 34.80 -41.40
N ILE A 26 -42.34 34.72 -41.09
CA ILE A 26 -42.85 34.04 -39.88
C ILE A 26 -42.65 32.53 -39.91
N PRO A 27 -42.95 31.80 -41.02
CA PRO A 27 -42.65 30.36 -41.09
C PRO A 27 -41.15 30.03 -41.00
N LEU A 28 -40.28 30.85 -41.61
CA LEU A 28 -38.84 30.66 -41.59
C LEU A 28 -38.25 30.82 -40.19
N LEU A 29 -38.72 31.85 -39.44
CA LEU A 29 -38.33 32.02 -38.05
C LEU A 29 -38.79 30.86 -37.15
N GLY A 30 -40.00 30.31 -37.41
CA GLY A 30 -40.50 29.13 -36.71
C GLY A 30 -39.59 27.89 -36.92
N VAL A 31 -39.18 27.65 -38.16
CA VAL A 31 -38.26 26.54 -38.48
C VAL A 31 -36.89 26.72 -37.83
N LEU A 32 -36.34 27.95 -37.86
CA LEU A 32 -35.06 28.27 -37.21
C LEU A 32 -35.15 28.12 -35.68
N ALA A 33 -36.23 28.57 -35.07
CA ALA A 33 -36.44 28.40 -33.63
C ALA A 33 -36.54 26.91 -33.23
N MET A 34 -37.30 26.11 -33.99
CA MET A 34 -37.37 24.65 -33.76
C MET A 34 -36.02 23.95 -33.97
N GLY A 35 -35.25 24.35 -35.00
CA GLY A 35 -33.92 23.86 -35.25
C GLY A 35 -32.96 24.15 -34.08
N ALA A 36 -32.95 25.41 -33.63
CA ALA A 36 -32.16 25.84 -32.49
C ALA A 36 -32.53 25.10 -31.20
N GLN A 37 -33.83 24.91 -30.94
CA GLN A 37 -34.35 24.20 -29.78
C GLN A 37 -33.94 22.74 -29.75
N ARG A 38 -33.73 22.11 -30.91
CA ARG A 38 -33.20 20.73 -31.03
C ARG A 38 -31.69 20.66 -30.96
N LEU A 39 -30.98 21.62 -31.55
CA LEU A 39 -29.50 21.61 -31.61
C LEU A 39 -28.84 22.02 -30.29
N LEU A 40 -29.40 22.99 -29.57
CA LEU A 40 -28.85 23.49 -28.30
C LEU A 40 -28.63 22.37 -27.25
N PRO A 41 -29.58 21.47 -26.97
CA PRO A 41 -29.36 20.38 -26.02
C PRO A 41 -28.24 19.41 -26.46
N LEU A 42 -28.16 19.13 -27.77
CA LEU A 42 -27.12 18.25 -28.31
C LEU A 42 -25.72 18.87 -28.13
N LEU A 43 -25.57 20.16 -28.42
CA LEU A 43 -24.32 20.89 -28.19
C LEU A 43 -23.96 20.94 -26.70
N GLN A 44 -24.94 21.09 -25.82
CA GLN A 44 -24.71 21.04 -24.37
C GLN A 44 -24.22 19.64 -23.90
N VAL A 45 -24.76 18.56 -24.46
CA VAL A 45 -24.32 17.20 -24.16
C VAL A 45 -22.87 17.01 -24.61
N VAL A 46 -22.54 17.42 -25.84
CA VAL A 46 -21.16 17.33 -26.36
C VAL A 46 -20.20 18.15 -25.48
N TYR A 47 -20.56 19.39 -25.15
CA TYR A 47 -19.72 20.23 -24.29
C TYR A 47 -19.50 19.63 -22.89
N ARG A 48 -20.55 19.11 -22.27
CA ARG A 48 -20.45 18.42 -20.97
C ARG A 48 -19.59 17.17 -21.06
N SER A 49 -19.75 16.37 -22.12
CA SER A 49 -18.95 15.15 -22.32
C SER A 49 -17.46 15.47 -22.49
N ILE A 50 -17.12 16.51 -23.26
CA ILE A 50 -15.73 16.96 -23.41
C ILE A 50 -15.19 17.47 -22.06
N GLY A 51 -15.97 18.22 -21.29
CA GLY A 51 -15.59 18.70 -19.97
C GLY A 51 -15.34 17.55 -19.00
N SER A 52 -16.23 16.56 -18.98
CA SER A 52 -16.07 15.35 -18.15
C SER A 52 -14.84 14.53 -18.55
N MET A 53 -14.61 14.31 -19.84
CA MET A 53 -13.41 13.63 -20.33
C MET A 53 -12.13 14.34 -19.90
N ARG A 54 -12.07 15.68 -20.04
CA ARG A 54 -10.91 16.47 -19.61
C ARG A 54 -10.69 16.41 -18.10
N GLY A 55 -11.76 16.45 -17.32
CA GLY A 55 -11.69 16.36 -15.86
C GLY A 55 -11.19 14.99 -15.37
N SER A 56 -11.54 13.91 -16.07
CA SER A 56 -11.11 12.55 -15.73
C SER A 56 -9.71 12.21 -16.28
N TYR A 57 -9.22 12.96 -17.26
CA TYR A 57 -7.97 12.66 -17.94
C TYR A 57 -6.76 12.72 -17.01
N SER A 58 -6.69 13.72 -16.13
CA SER A 58 -5.59 13.83 -15.16
C SER A 58 -5.54 12.64 -14.20
N SER A 59 -6.70 12.26 -13.64
CA SER A 59 -6.77 11.09 -12.75
C SER A 59 -6.41 9.79 -13.47
N PHE A 60 -6.79 9.65 -14.74
CA PHE A 60 -6.41 8.51 -15.55
C PHE A 60 -4.89 8.50 -15.83
N GLN A 61 -4.31 9.66 -16.11
CA GLN A 61 -2.87 9.79 -16.33
C GLN A 61 -2.08 9.43 -15.07
N ASP A 62 -2.51 9.89 -13.88
CA ASP A 62 -1.90 9.55 -12.60
C ASP A 62 -1.92 8.03 -12.35
N ILE A 63 -3.03 7.36 -12.69
CA ILE A 63 -3.15 5.89 -12.56
C ILE A 63 -2.20 5.18 -13.52
N VAL A 64 -2.13 5.61 -14.78
CA VAL A 64 -1.22 5.02 -15.77
C VAL A 64 0.24 5.21 -15.33
N GLU A 65 0.60 6.40 -14.85
CA GLU A 65 1.95 6.68 -14.35
C GLU A 65 2.32 5.80 -13.15
N LEU A 66 1.36 5.53 -12.25
CA LEU A 66 1.54 4.60 -11.14
C LEU A 66 1.73 3.15 -11.63
N LEU A 67 0.99 2.73 -12.66
CA LEU A 67 1.11 1.38 -13.23
C LEU A 67 2.41 1.18 -14.03
N ASP A 68 2.90 2.23 -14.67
CA ASP A 68 4.13 2.21 -15.46
C ASP A 68 5.40 2.35 -14.61
N GLN A 69 5.27 2.50 -13.28
CA GLN A 69 6.44 2.58 -12.41
C GLN A 69 7.27 1.30 -12.54
N PRO A 70 8.57 1.42 -12.85
CA PRO A 70 9.43 0.26 -12.98
C PRO A 70 9.59 -0.44 -11.62
N LEU A 71 9.17 -1.69 -11.57
CA LEU A 71 9.46 -2.52 -10.39
C LEU A 71 10.96 -2.84 -10.35
N PRO A 72 11.60 -2.79 -9.18
CA PRO A 72 12.98 -3.18 -9.05
C PRO A 72 13.21 -4.61 -9.56
N ASP A 73 14.28 -4.86 -10.32
CA ASP A 73 14.57 -6.16 -10.96
C ASP A 73 14.59 -7.34 -9.97
N HIS A 74 14.93 -7.07 -8.71
CA HIS A 74 14.95 -8.10 -7.67
C HIS A 74 13.56 -8.59 -7.26
N VAL A 75 12.47 -7.85 -7.59
CA VAL A 75 11.08 -8.25 -7.25
C VAL A 75 10.69 -9.54 -7.97
N HIS A 76 11.20 -9.77 -9.17
CA HIS A 76 10.87 -10.91 -10.02
C HIS A 76 11.85 -12.09 -9.91
N LYS A 77 12.92 -11.97 -9.10
CA LYS A 77 13.89 -13.05 -8.94
C LYS A 77 13.36 -14.13 -7.99
N PHE A 78 12.95 -15.25 -8.53
CA PHE A 78 12.62 -16.49 -7.80
C PHE A 78 13.42 -17.66 -8.37
N PRO A 79 13.83 -18.66 -7.58
CA PRO A 79 13.63 -18.79 -6.12
C PRO A 79 14.54 -17.88 -5.30
N VAL A 80 14.09 -17.51 -4.10
CA VAL A 80 14.90 -16.79 -3.11
C VAL A 80 15.86 -17.82 -2.47
N ILE A 81 17.17 -17.61 -2.63
CA ILE A 81 18.19 -18.44 -1.99
C ILE A 81 18.60 -17.75 -0.67
N PRO A 82 18.24 -18.29 0.50
CA PRO A 82 18.56 -17.65 1.77
C PRO A 82 20.08 -17.43 1.94
N ILE A 83 20.45 -16.26 2.47
CA ILE A 83 21.83 -15.98 2.90
C ILE A 83 22.15 -16.89 4.09
N THR A 84 23.34 -17.44 4.13
CA THR A 84 23.77 -18.24 5.29
C THR A 84 23.91 -17.33 6.51
N PHE A 85 23.20 -17.66 7.61
CA PHE A 85 23.29 -16.93 8.87
C PHE A 85 23.69 -17.88 10.00
N ASN A 86 24.95 -17.85 10.40
CA ASN A 86 25.53 -18.76 11.40
C ASN A 86 26.13 -18.06 12.61
N LYS A 87 26.68 -16.86 12.46
CA LYS A 87 27.46 -16.18 13.49
C LYS A 87 26.81 -14.92 14.02
N GLN A 88 26.70 -13.89 13.17
CA GLN A 88 26.30 -12.54 13.63
C GLN A 88 25.77 -11.65 12.52
N ILE A 89 25.06 -10.61 12.94
CA ILE A 89 24.73 -9.42 12.14
C ILE A 89 25.71 -8.33 12.54
N SER A 90 26.37 -7.69 11.59
CA SER A 90 27.32 -6.60 11.83
C SER A 90 26.90 -5.35 11.08
N ILE A 91 26.89 -4.24 11.78
CA ILE A 91 26.66 -2.89 11.25
C ILE A 91 27.96 -2.13 11.40
N ASN A 92 28.50 -1.62 10.28
CA ASN A 92 29.78 -0.93 10.26
C ASN A 92 29.64 0.48 9.71
N ASN A 93 29.94 1.50 10.54
CA ASN A 93 29.95 2.91 10.20
C ASN A 93 28.67 3.38 9.48
N LEU A 94 27.52 2.84 9.89
CA LEU A 94 26.26 3.03 9.21
C LEU A 94 25.70 4.40 9.49
N SER A 95 25.37 5.14 8.42
CA SER A 95 24.63 6.40 8.49
C SER A 95 23.48 6.37 7.51
N PHE A 96 22.34 6.95 7.90
CA PHE A 96 21.13 6.96 7.10
C PHE A 96 20.37 8.27 7.18
N ARG A 97 19.84 8.71 6.03
CA ARG A 97 18.87 9.80 5.87
C ARG A 97 17.90 9.47 4.73
N TYR A 98 16.67 9.93 4.81
CA TYR A 98 15.64 9.61 3.82
C TYR A 98 15.84 10.32 2.47
N SER A 99 16.42 11.53 2.48
CA SER A 99 16.78 12.26 1.24
C SER A 99 18.12 12.95 1.41
N VAL A 100 18.73 13.35 0.30
CA VAL A 100 20.04 14.02 0.29
C VAL A 100 20.04 15.31 1.11
N ASP A 101 18.89 16.01 1.16
CA ASP A 101 18.75 17.30 1.85
C ASP A 101 18.17 17.16 3.27
N SER A 102 17.80 15.94 3.70
CA SER A 102 17.26 15.71 5.06
C SER A 102 18.39 15.54 6.08
N PRO A 103 18.13 15.88 7.36
CA PRO A 103 19.09 15.62 8.44
C PRO A 103 19.38 14.12 8.57
N TRP A 104 20.54 13.79 9.11
CA TRP A 104 20.89 12.41 9.44
C TRP A 104 19.98 11.89 10.56
N ILE A 105 19.44 10.71 10.37
CA ILE A 105 18.63 9.99 11.39
C ILE A 105 19.51 9.04 12.17
N LEU A 106 20.44 8.41 11.49
CA LEU A 106 21.47 7.57 12.07
C LEU A 106 22.83 8.06 11.60
N GLU A 107 23.78 8.18 12.52
CA GLU A 107 25.15 8.64 12.22
C GLU A 107 26.17 7.69 12.82
N ASN A 108 27.03 7.14 11.97
CA ASN A 108 28.20 6.35 12.34
C ASN A 108 27.89 5.22 13.35
N VAL A 109 26.77 4.51 13.16
CA VAL A 109 26.34 3.40 14.02
C VAL A 109 27.22 2.20 13.77
N ASN A 110 27.76 1.62 14.85
CA ASN A 110 28.52 0.38 14.86
C ASN A 110 27.88 -0.58 15.85
N LEU A 111 27.51 -1.79 15.40
CA LEU A 111 26.81 -2.76 16.22
C LEU A 111 27.09 -4.18 15.74
N ASN A 112 27.32 -5.10 16.68
CA ASN A 112 27.41 -6.53 16.41
C ASN A 112 26.38 -7.30 17.22
N ILE A 113 25.56 -8.10 16.55
CA ILE A 113 24.52 -8.94 17.13
C ILE A 113 24.85 -10.40 16.87
N ALA A 114 25.33 -11.10 17.89
CA ALA A 114 25.62 -12.52 17.77
C ALA A 114 24.30 -13.33 17.64
N LYS A 115 24.32 -14.39 16.85
CA LYS A 115 23.18 -15.31 16.70
C LYS A 115 22.73 -15.86 18.04
N GLY A 116 21.42 -15.95 18.24
CA GLY A 116 20.81 -16.44 19.48
C GLY A 116 20.76 -15.42 20.63
N LYS A 117 21.19 -14.18 20.42
CA LYS A 117 21.06 -13.11 21.41
C LYS A 117 19.74 -12.37 21.26
N CYS A 118 19.21 -11.93 22.40
CA CYS A 118 18.08 -11.02 22.47
C CYS A 118 18.62 -9.62 22.78
N ILE A 119 18.25 -8.62 21.98
CA ILE A 119 18.72 -7.23 22.10
C ILE A 119 17.51 -6.31 22.14
N GLY A 120 17.50 -5.37 23.07
CA GLY A 120 16.51 -4.28 23.15
C GLY A 120 17.14 -2.96 22.74
N PHE A 121 16.48 -2.24 21.81
CA PHE A 121 16.82 -0.88 21.46
C PHE A 121 15.98 0.09 22.29
N VAL A 122 16.60 0.90 23.10
CA VAL A 122 15.95 1.87 24.00
C VAL A 122 16.37 3.28 23.61
N GLY A 123 15.44 4.22 23.66
CA GLY A 123 15.70 5.63 23.34
C GLY A 123 14.39 6.41 23.20
N GLU A 124 14.46 7.71 23.13
CA GLU A 124 13.32 8.61 22.95
C GLU A 124 12.61 8.40 21.60
N THR A 125 11.36 8.87 21.50
CA THR A 125 10.64 8.90 20.22
C THR A 125 11.40 9.77 19.23
N GLY A 126 11.57 9.26 17.99
CA GLY A 126 12.35 9.97 16.97
C GLY A 126 13.85 9.71 16.99
N SER A 127 14.39 8.90 17.93
CA SER A 127 15.84 8.59 17.99
C SER A 127 16.32 7.60 16.90
N GLY A 128 15.48 7.24 15.91
CA GLY A 128 15.88 6.40 14.79
C GLY A 128 15.78 4.88 15.05
N LYS A 129 15.14 4.43 16.15
CA LYS A 129 15.02 2.98 16.47
C LYS A 129 14.34 2.19 15.36
N SER A 130 13.16 2.62 14.90
CA SER A 130 12.41 1.94 13.83
C SER A 130 13.19 1.99 12.51
N THR A 131 13.85 3.10 12.21
CA THR A 131 14.72 3.22 11.04
C THR A 131 15.89 2.24 11.09
N LEU A 132 16.51 2.05 12.26
CA LEU A 132 17.57 1.05 12.44
C LEU A 132 17.04 -0.37 12.25
N LEU A 133 15.85 -0.67 12.79
CA LEU A 133 15.18 -1.96 12.58
C LEU A 133 14.85 -2.20 11.11
N ASP A 134 14.35 -1.18 10.39
CA ASP A 134 14.06 -1.26 8.95
C ASP A 134 15.32 -1.57 8.14
N ILE A 135 16.47 -0.98 8.52
CA ILE A 135 17.75 -1.29 7.88
C ILE A 135 18.19 -2.72 8.21
N ILE A 136 18.08 -3.15 9.48
CA ILE A 136 18.41 -4.53 9.88
C ILE A 136 17.51 -5.54 9.15
N MET A 137 16.26 -5.22 8.91
CA MET A 137 15.33 -6.04 8.11
C MET A 137 15.64 -6.03 6.60
N GLY A 138 16.54 -5.15 6.14
CA GLY A 138 16.79 -4.97 4.71
C GLY A 138 15.66 -4.28 3.96
N LEU A 139 14.81 -3.52 4.64
CA LEU A 139 13.76 -2.69 4.05
C LEU A 139 14.29 -1.35 3.58
N LEU A 140 15.32 -0.84 4.26
CA LEU A 140 16.02 0.40 3.90
C LEU A 140 17.50 0.10 3.64
N THR A 141 18.05 0.76 2.61
CA THR A 141 19.48 0.67 2.29
C THR A 141 20.23 1.81 2.98
N PRO A 142 21.33 1.55 3.70
CA PRO A 142 22.12 2.59 4.32
C PRO A 142 22.61 3.64 3.32
N SER A 143 22.62 4.93 3.71
CA SER A 143 23.23 6.00 2.90
C SER A 143 24.76 5.91 2.90
N LYS A 144 25.35 5.44 4.03
CA LYS A 144 26.79 5.17 4.19
C LYS A 144 26.98 3.95 5.10
N GLY A 145 28.14 3.30 5.01
CA GLY A 145 28.45 2.11 5.79
C GLY A 145 27.80 0.86 5.23
N THR A 146 27.78 -0.22 6.02
CA THR A 146 27.31 -1.53 5.55
C THR A 146 26.55 -2.30 6.63
N LEU A 147 25.54 -3.05 6.19
CA LEU A 147 24.93 -4.14 6.94
C LEU A 147 25.53 -5.45 6.42
N MET A 148 26.07 -6.26 7.31
CA MET A 148 26.68 -7.56 6.96
C MET A 148 26.04 -8.67 7.76
N ILE A 149 25.84 -9.82 7.11
CA ILE A 149 25.39 -11.05 7.72
C ILE A 149 26.55 -12.04 7.63
N ASP A 150 27.10 -12.40 8.76
CA ASP A 150 28.40 -13.09 8.85
C ASP A 150 29.48 -12.30 8.07
N GLU A 151 29.89 -12.79 6.90
CA GLU A 151 30.91 -12.15 6.04
C GLU A 151 30.29 -11.54 4.76
N GLN A 152 28.95 -11.62 4.58
CA GLN A 152 28.27 -11.17 3.37
C GLN A 152 27.58 -9.83 3.58
N VAL A 153 27.87 -8.85 2.73
CA VAL A 153 27.18 -7.55 2.72
C VAL A 153 25.78 -7.70 2.17
N VAL A 154 24.79 -7.13 2.86
CA VAL A 154 23.43 -7.02 2.36
C VAL A 154 23.33 -5.85 1.39
N THR A 155 22.94 -6.14 0.15
CA THR A 155 22.77 -5.18 -0.94
C THR A 155 21.32 -5.21 -1.43
N VAL A 156 20.94 -4.25 -2.29
CA VAL A 156 19.61 -4.23 -2.92
C VAL A 156 19.33 -5.53 -3.69
N GLU A 157 20.37 -6.17 -4.24
CA GLU A 157 20.24 -7.39 -5.06
C GLU A 157 19.97 -8.64 -4.23
N ASN A 158 20.51 -8.72 -3.00
CA ASN A 158 20.41 -9.90 -2.14
C ASN A 158 19.54 -9.65 -0.88
N CYS A 159 18.96 -8.47 -0.71
CA CYS A 159 18.15 -8.14 0.47
C CYS A 159 16.97 -9.11 0.67
N ARG A 160 16.34 -9.62 -0.41
CA ARG A 160 15.28 -10.63 -0.32
C ARG A 160 15.75 -11.96 0.26
N ASN A 161 17.00 -12.35 -0.07
CA ASN A 161 17.60 -13.56 0.47
C ASN A 161 17.79 -13.44 1.99
N TRP A 162 18.12 -12.22 2.47
CA TRP A 162 18.17 -11.89 3.88
C TRP A 162 16.77 -11.82 4.52
N GLN A 163 15.80 -11.17 3.90
CA GLN A 163 14.43 -11.02 4.40
C GLN A 163 13.72 -12.36 4.63
N SER A 164 14.14 -13.43 3.97
CA SER A 164 13.61 -14.77 4.23
C SER A 164 13.92 -15.26 5.66
N HIS A 165 14.99 -14.78 6.27
CA HIS A 165 15.40 -15.09 7.65
C HIS A 165 14.68 -14.25 8.70
N VAL A 166 13.97 -13.19 8.32
CA VAL A 166 13.41 -12.21 9.25
C VAL A 166 11.90 -12.36 9.33
N ALA A 167 11.35 -12.40 10.53
CA ALA A 167 9.94 -12.20 10.79
C ALA A 167 9.75 -10.96 11.66
N HIS A 168 8.80 -10.12 11.28
CA HIS A 168 8.52 -8.85 11.92
C HIS A 168 7.12 -8.85 12.54
N VAL A 169 7.02 -8.39 13.78
CA VAL A 169 5.77 -8.11 14.48
C VAL A 169 5.68 -6.59 14.64
N PRO A 170 4.94 -5.90 13.77
CA PRO A 170 4.81 -4.45 13.83
C PRO A 170 3.95 -4.01 15.00
N GLN A 171 4.05 -2.74 15.39
CA GLN A 171 3.21 -2.12 16.43
C GLN A 171 1.71 -2.27 16.11
N ASN A 172 1.32 -2.03 14.85
CA ASN A 172 -0.05 -2.18 14.37
C ASN A 172 -0.18 -3.44 13.51
N ILE A 173 -0.84 -4.47 14.08
CA ILE A 173 -1.06 -5.73 13.37
C ILE A 173 -2.22 -5.59 12.40
N TYR A 174 -1.92 -5.76 11.12
CA TYR A 174 -2.94 -5.91 10.08
C TYR A 174 -3.41 -7.36 10.02
N LEU A 175 -4.74 -7.56 10.08
CA LEU A 175 -5.40 -8.84 9.85
C LEU A 175 -6.33 -8.72 8.64
N SER A 176 -6.26 -9.71 7.75
CA SER A 176 -7.17 -9.85 6.62
C SER A 176 -8.54 -10.33 7.11
N ASP A 177 -9.60 -9.99 6.41
CA ASP A 177 -10.94 -10.53 6.69
C ASP A 177 -11.06 -11.97 6.20
N THR A 178 -10.35 -12.85 6.89
CA THR A 178 -10.27 -14.29 6.63
C THR A 178 -10.29 -15.03 7.98
N THR A 179 -10.04 -16.33 7.97
CA THR A 179 -9.96 -17.14 9.17
C THR A 179 -8.71 -16.84 10.01
N ILE A 180 -8.72 -17.25 11.27
CA ILE A 180 -7.55 -17.18 12.14
C ILE A 180 -6.41 -18.01 11.58
N ALA A 181 -6.68 -19.21 11.06
CA ALA A 181 -5.66 -20.07 10.46
C ALA A 181 -4.94 -19.36 9.29
N GLU A 182 -5.69 -18.75 8.38
CA GLU A 182 -5.14 -18.01 7.24
C GLU A 182 -4.38 -16.75 7.66
N ASN A 183 -4.84 -16.08 8.72
CA ASN A 183 -4.12 -14.95 9.29
C ASN A 183 -2.79 -15.35 9.94
N ILE A 184 -2.70 -16.51 10.58
CA ILE A 184 -1.45 -17.03 11.15
C ILE A 184 -0.52 -17.54 10.03
N ALA A 185 -1.06 -18.29 9.07
CA ALA A 185 -0.33 -18.78 7.91
C ALA A 185 -0.29 -17.77 6.74
N PHE A 186 -0.26 -16.48 7.06
CA PHE A 186 -0.36 -15.39 6.09
C PHE A 186 0.62 -15.55 4.92
N GLY A 187 0.09 -15.44 3.69
CA GLY A 187 0.87 -15.61 2.46
C GLY A 187 0.95 -17.05 1.94
N GLN A 188 0.31 -18.01 2.63
CA GLN A 188 0.12 -19.38 2.11
C GLN A 188 -1.27 -19.50 1.47
N SER A 189 -1.39 -20.31 0.42
CA SER A 189 -2.70 -20.70 -0.10
C SER A 189 -3.39 -21.63 0.90
N THR A 190 -4.72 -21.57 0.96
CA THR A 190 -5.54 -22.27 1.97
C THR A 190 -5.27 -23.78 1.99
N ASP A 191 -5.00 -24.38 0.83
CA ASP A 191 -4.68 -25.80 0.65
C ASP A 191 -3.26 -26.18 1.14
N GLN A 192 -2.37 -25.20 1.36
CA GLN A 192 -0.99 -25.40 1.80
C GLN A 192 -0.76 -25.06 3.27
N ILE A 193 -1.83 -24.69 3.99
CA ILE A 193 -1.71 -24.35 5.42
C ILE A 193 -1.39 -25.60 6.25
N ASP A 194 -0.27 -25.57 6.94
CA ASP A 194 0.08 -26.57 7.95
C ASP A 194 -0.64 -26.24 9.27
N HIS A 195 -1.78 -26.93 9.49
CA HIS A 195 -2.61 -26.71 10.67
C HIS A 195 -1.95 -27.13 11.99
N ASP A 196 -1.04 -28.08 11.99
CA ASP A 196 -0.32 -28.45 13.20
C ASP A 196 0.66 -27.36 13.60
N ARG A 197 1.30 -26.77 12.61
CA ARG A 197 2.17 -25.61 12.80
C ARG A 197 1.39 -24.35 13.21
N VAL A 198 0.16 -24.14 12.71
CA VAL A 198 -0.74 -23.08 13.17
C VAL A 198 -1.03 -23.26 14.67
N ARG A 199 -1.40 -24.48 15.09
CA ARG A 199 -1.65 -24.80 16.51
C ARG A 199 -0.41 -24.60 17.37
N TRP A 200 0.74 -25.07 16.92
CA TRP A 200 2.00 -24.86 17.61
C TRP A 200 2.31 -23.37 17.82
N ALA A 201 2.25 -22.57 16.74
CA ALA A 201 2.52 -21.14 16.77
C ALA A 201 1.54 -20.40 17.71
N SER A 202 0.26 -20.77 17.70
CA SER A 202 -0.76 -20.20 18.60
C SER A 202 -0.49 -20.50 20.08
N ARG A 203 -0.04 -21.72 20.40
CA ARG A 203 0.37 -22.09 21.77
C ARG A 203 1.57 -21.26 22.22
N GLN A 204 2.60 -21.11 21.38
CA GLN A 204 3.74 -20.28 21.71
C GLN A 204 3.36 -18.81 21.92
N ALA A 205 2.44 -18.28 21.13
CA ALA A 205 1.90 -16.93 21.25
C ALA A 205 0.87 -16.77 22.39
N ARG A 206 0.58 -17.84 23.16
CA ARG A 206 -0.38 -17.81 24.28
C ARG A 206 -1.79 -17.35 23.88
N ILE A 207 -2.28 -17.81 22.73
CA ILE A 207 -3.63 -17.49 22.22
C ILE A 207 -4.46 -18.74 21.91
N SER A 208 -3.87 -19.95 21.95
CA SER A 208 -4.55 -21.20 21.62
C SER A 208 -5.83 -21.41 22.44
N ASP A 209 -5.76 -21.25 23.77
CA ASP A 209 -6.88 -21.53 24.68
C ASP A 209 -8.10 -20.68 24.34
N LEU A 210 -7.87 -19.41 23.98
CA LEU A 210 -8.92 -18.53 23.53
C LEU A 210 -9.52 -18.97 22.20
N ILE A 211 -8.68 -19.28 21.20
CA ILE A 211 -9.13 -19.71 19.86
C ILE A 211 -9.94 -20.99 19.99
N GLU A 212 -9.46 -21.95 20.77
CA GLU A 212 -10.09 -23.26 20.96
C GLU A 212 -11.41 -23.17 21.77
N SER A 213 -11.64 -22.06 22.49
CA SER A 213 -12.91 -21.80 23.18
C SER A 213 -14.04 -21.34 22.24
N TRP A 214 -13.73 -20.92 21.01
CA TRP A 214 -14.73 -20.48 20.04
C TRP A 214 -15.33 -21.65 19.27
N PRO A 215 -16.64 -21.57 18.84
CA PRO A 215 -17.29 -22.67 18.15
C PRO A 215 -16.56 -23.12 16.87
N GLU A 216 -16.05 -22.18 16.09
CA GLU A 216 -15.36 -22.45 14.83
C GLU A 216 -13.82 -22.50 14.99
N GLN A 217 -13.31 -22.31 16.19
CA GLN A 217 -11.88 -22.38 16.55
C GLN A 217 -11.01 -21.62 15.54
N TYR A 218 -10.06 -22.30 14.91
CA TYR A 218 -9.13 -21.71 13.92
C TYR A 218 -9.80 -21.29 12.61
N GLN A 219 -11.04 -21.73 12.36
CA GLN A 219 -11.85 -21.33 11.19
C GLN A 219 -12.68 -20.07 11.46
N THR A 220 -12.63 -19.53 12.67
CA THR A 220 -13.31 -18.28 13.03
C THR A 220 -12.81 -17.11 12.20
N PHE A 221 -13.72 -16.39 11.54
CA PHE A 221 -13.43 -15.17 10.80
C PHE A 221 -13.17 -14.00 11.74
N VAL A 222 -12.07 -13.30 11.51
CA VAL A 222 -11.66 -12.17 12.36
C VAL A 222 -12.38 -10.86 12.05
N GLY A 223 -13.06 -10.77 10.91
CA GLY A 223 -13.71 -9.56 10.38
C GLY A 223 -12.70 -8.54 9.82
N GLU A 224 -13.22 -7.53 9.16
CA GLU A 224 -12.38 -6.49 8.53
C GLU A 224 -11.40 -5.89 9.54
N ARG A 225 -10.10 -5.94 9.23
CA ARG A 225 -8.99 -5.50 10.10
C ARG A 225 -9.01 -6.10 11.51
N GLY A 226 -9.64 -7.27 11.69
CA GLY A 226 -9.72 -7.94 12.98
C GLY A 226 -10.59 -7.22 14.01
N ILE A 227 -11.68 -6.56 13.58
CA ILE A 227 -12.58 -5.79 14.45
C ILE A 227 -13.19 -6.61 15.57
N ARG A 228 -13.31 -7.93 15.38
CA ARG A 228 -13.86 -8.86 16.39
C ARG A 228 -12.88 -9.20 17.51
N LEU A 229 -11.63 -8.72 17.41
CA LEU A 229 -10.54 -9.05 18.32
C LEU A 229 -10.09 -7.83 19.12
N SER A 230 -9.72 -8.03 20.38
CA SER A 230 -9.05 -7.00 21.18
C SER A 230 -7.64 -6.69 20.65
N GLY A 231 -7.07 -5.55 21.03
CA GLY A 231 -5.70 -5.17 20.65
C GLY A 231 -4.66 -6.24 21.02
N GLY A 232 -4.74 -6.76 22.26
CA GLY A 232 -3.85 -7.83 22.72
C GLY A 232 -4.02 -9.16 21.98
N GLN A 233 -5.26 -9.50 21.57
CA GLN A 233 -5.52 -10.69 20.76
C GLN A 233 -4.94 -10.55 19.35
N ARG A 234 -5.11 -9.39 18.70
CA ARG A 234 -4.47 -9.09 17.41
C ARG A 234 -2.96 -9.21 17.50
N GLN A 235 -2.36 -8.66 18.56
CA GLN A 235 -0.91 -8.73 18.77
C GLN A 235 -0.44 -10.19 18.90
N ARG A 236 -1.12 -11.03 19.67
CA ARG A 236 -0.77 -12.46 19.80
C ARG A 236 -0.92 -13.22 18.50
N ILE A 237 -1.91 -12.89 17.65
CA ILE A 237 -2.02 -13.46 16.30
C ILE A 237 -0.83 -13.01 15.42
N GLY A 238 -0.40 -11.74 15.51
CA GLY A 238 0.79 -11.26 14.84
C GLY A 238 2.07 -12.00 15.28
N ILE A 239 2.20 -12.27 16.58
CA ILE A 239 3.29 -13.10 17.12
C ILE A 239 3.20 -14.54 16.59
N ALA A 240 2.01 -15.15 16.59
CA ALA A 240 1.80 -16.49 16.03
C ALA A 240 2.18 -16.55 14.53
N ARG A 241 1.82 -15.53 13.76
CA ARG A 241 2.22 -15.36 12.34
C ARG A 241 3.74 -15.35 12.18
N ALA A 242 4.45 -14.58 13.00
CA ALA A 242 5.90 -14.50 12.96
C ALA A 242 6.55 -15.84 13.31
N LEU A 243 6.01 -16.55 14.31
CA LEU A 243 6.48 -17.89 14.70
C LEU A 243 6.17 -18.95 13.64
N TYR A 244 5.01 -18.86 12.99
CA TYR A 244 4.63 -19.75 11.89
C TYR A 244 5.63 -19.67 10.73
N LYS A 245 6.19 -18.51 10.45
CA LYS A 245 7.23 -18.33 9.42
C LYS A 245 8.53 -19.13 9.72
N GLN A 246 8.80 -19.49 10.98
CA GLN A 246 10.05 -20.14 11.44
C GLN A 246 11.33 -19.37 11.03
N ALA A 247 11.25 -18.06 11.04
CA ALA A 247 12.36 -17.20 10.73
C ALA A 247 13.48 -17.34 11.79
N SER A 248 14.72 -17.17 11.35
CA SER A 248 15.89 -17.21 12.23
C SER A 248 15.99 -16.00 13.15
N ILE A 249 15.30 -14.91 12.80
CA ILE A 249 15.28 -13.63 13.50
C ILE A 249 13.85 -13.17 13.67
N LEU A 250 13.51 -12.81 14.90
CA LEU A 250 12.23 -12.19 15.25
C LEU A 250 12.49 -10.75 15.67
N ILE A 251 11.79 -9.82 15.03
CA ILE A 251 11.86 -8.40 15.34
C ILE A 251 10.49 -7.96 15.85
N PHE A 252 10.49 -7.32 17.02
CA PHE A 252 9.30 -6.78 17.65
C PHE A 252 9.42 -5.25 17.71
N ASP A 253 8.48 -4.54 17.11
CA ASP A 253 8.41 -3.08 17.21
C ASP A 253 7.32 -2.73 18.23
N GLU A 254 7.73 -2.22 19.40
CA GLU A 254 6.86 -1.84 20.54
C GLU A 254 5.80 -2.91 20.93
N ALA A 255 6.15 -4.19 20.88
CA ALA A 255 5.27 -5.25 21.37
C ALA A 255 5.07 -5.12 22.87
N ARG A 256 3.82 -4.83 23.31
CA ARG A 256 3.39 -4.71 24.71
C ARG A 256 2.87 -6.03 25.25
#